data_c1ee0c316d0d45aae53e9c63e12ce271
#
_entry.id   c1ee0c316d0d45aae53e9c63e12ce271
#
_cell.length_a   1.000
_cell.length_b   1.000
_cell.length_c   1.000
_cell.angle_alpha   90.00
_cell.angle_beta   90.00
_cell.angle_gamma   90.00
#
_symmetry.space_group_name_H-M   'P 1'
#
loop_
_entity.id
_entity.type
_entity.pdbx_description
1 polymer ?
#
loop_
_entity_poly.entity_id
_entity_poly.type
_entity_poly.pdbx_seq_one_letter_code
_entity_poly.pdbx_strand_id
1 'polypeptide(L)'
;MKNFYITTPIYYVNDRPHIGHAYTTILADVISRQYKFQKIDSIFLTGLDEHGQKVEQVAINNNVSPKEHCDSMVPRFKELWDKLNIKYDDFIRTTENRHTSCLLYTSPSPRDLAV
;
A
#
# COMPACT_ATOMS: atom_id res chain seq x y z
N MET A 1 12.32 22.52 -11.35
CA MET A 1 12.72 21.39 -10.53
C MET A 1 12.03 20.13 -10.99
N LYS A 2 12.79 19.06 -11.15
CA LYS A 2 12.20 17.77 -11.50
C LYS A 2 11.86 17.01 -10.21
N ASN A 3 10.65 16.50 -10.15
CA ASN A 3 10.20 15.63 -9.07
C ASN A 3 9.95 14.24 -9.65
N PHE A 4 10.16 13.23 -8.82
CA PHE A 4 9.91 11.85 -9.20
C PHE A 4 8.96 11.20 -8.20
N TYR A 5 8.01 10.44 -8.71
CA TYR A 5 7.02 9.75 -7.89
C TYR A 5 6.96 8.28 -8.32
N ILE A 6 7.09 7.40 -7.35
CA ILE A 6 7.03 5.96 -7.60
C ILE A 6 6.12 5.29 -6.58
N THR A 7 5.32 4.35 -7.06
CA THR A 7 4.47 3.53 -6.22
C THR A 7 4.72 2.06 -6.50
N THR A 8 4.46 1.23 -5.49
CA THR A 8 4.29 -0.20 -5.69
C THR A 8 2.81 -0.49 -5.90
N PRO A 9 2.45 -1.69 -6.38
CA PRO A 9 1.11 -2.19 -6.16
C PRO A 9 0.82 -2.22 -4.66
N ILE A 10 -0.44 -2.00 -4.29
CA ILE A 10 -0.88 -2.21 -2.91
C ILE A 10 -1.14 -3.71 -2.73
N TYR A 11 -0.61 -4.28 -1.65
CA TYR A 11 -0.63 -5.73 -1.46
C TYR A 11 -1.84 -6.15 -0.63
N TYR A 12 -2.43 -7.29 -0.99
CA TYR A 12 -3.53 -7.86 -0.22
C TYR A 12 -3.05 -8.37 1.14
N VAL A 13 -3.87 -8.18 2.15
CA VAL A 13 -3.56 -8.57 3.53
C VAL A 13 -4.17 -9.91 3.91
N ASN A 14 -4.51 -10.73 2.94
CA ASN A 14 -5.09 -12.05 3.20
C ASN A 14 -4.07 -13.07 3.71
N ASP A 15 -2.78 -12.80 3.55
CA ASP A 15 -1.70 -13.68 3.99
C ASP A 15 -0.47 -12.86 4.37
N ARG A 16 0.52 -13.54 4.93
CA ARG A 16 1.80 -12.93 5.30
C ARG A 16 2.54 -12.45 4.06
N PRO A 17 3.40 -11.41 4.20
CA PRO A 17 4.23 -10.98 3.08
C PRO A 17 5.16 -12.11 2.62
N HIS A 18 5.40 -12.17 1.32
CA HIS A 18 6.27 -13.18 0.71
C HIS A 18 7.28 -12.51 -0.24
N ILE A 19 8.13 -13.35 -0.85
CA ILE A 19 9.25 -12.89 -1.67
C ILE A 19 8.80 -12.04 -2.87
N GLY A 20 7.61 -12.30 -3.42
CA GLY A 20 7.07 -11.50 -4.52
C GLY A 20 6.80 -10.05 -4.08
N HIS A 21 6.27 -9.87 -2.88
CA HIS A 21 6.08 -8.54 -2.30
C HIS A 21 7.43 -7.85 -2.08
N ALA A 22 8.41 -8.59 -1.56
CA ALA A 22 9.74 -8.06 -1.32
C ALA A 22 10.43 -7.60 -2.61
N TYR A 23 10.34 -8.41 -3.66
CA TYR A 23 10.98 -8.10 -4.94
C TYR A 23 10.50 -6.75 -5.50
N THR A 24 9.20 -6.56 -5.59
CA THR A 24 8.62 -5.34 -6.14
C THR A 24 8.96 -4.13 -5.28
N THR A 25 8.89 -4.28 -3.97
CA THR A 25 9.15 -3.18 -3.04
C THR A 25 10.63 -2.80 -3.02
N ILE A 26 11.53 -3.77 -3.07
CA ILE A 26 12.97 -3.52 -3.19
C ILE A 26 13.28 -2.77 -4.47
N LEU A 27 12.69 -3.18 -5.58
CA LEU A 27 12.90 -2.51 -6.88
C LEU A 27 12.49 -1.05 -6.81
N ALA A 28 11.32 -0.76 -6.25
CA ALA A 28 10.85 0.62 -6.09
C ALA A 28 11.76 1.43 -5.16
N ASP A 29 12.24 0.83 -4.08
CA ASP A 29 13.15 1.47 -3.14
C ASP A 29 14.48 1.84 -3.82
N VAL A 30 15.05 0.92 -4.59
CA VAL A 30 16.30 1.17 -5.32
C VAL A 30 16.13 2.33 -6.29
N ILE A 31 15.05 2.35 -7.05
CA ILE A 31 14.78 3.44 -8.00
C ILE A 31 14.62 4.77 -7.27
N SER A 32 13.86 4.78 -6.18
CA SER A 32 13.67 5.99 -5.36
C SER A 32 14.99 6.51 -4.82
N ARG A 33 15.84 5.63 -4.30
CA ARG A 33 17.17 6.01 -3.77
C ARG A 33 18.05 6.58 -4.88
N GLN A 34 17.99 6.02 -6.08
CA GLN A 34 18.76 6.52 -7.21
C GLN A 34 18.44 7.98 -7.52
N TYR A 35 17.15 8.31 -7.55
CA TYR A 35 16.73 9.70 -7.77
C TYR A 35 17.13 10.62 -6.62
N LYS A 36 16.99 10.16 -5.38
CA LYS A 36 17.42 10.93 -4.20
C LYS A 36 18.94 11.16 -4.21
N PHE A 37 19.70 10.15 -4.64
CA PHE A 37 21.14 10.28 -4.78
C PHE A 37 21.51 11.35 -5.80
N GLN A 38 20.73 11.51 -6.85
CA GLN A 38 20.91 12.56 -7.86
C GLN A 38 20.35 13.91 -7.41
N LYS A 39 19.93 14.03 -6.15
CA LYS A 39 19.33 15.23 -5.57
C LYS A 39 18.03 15.65 -6.26
N ILE A 40 17.29 14.69 -6.76
CA ILE A 40 15.95 14.86 -7.31
C ILE A 40 14.96 14.47 -6.22
N ASP A 41 13.99 15.34 -5.95
CA ASP A 41 12.94 15.03 -4.98
C ASP A 41 12.15 13.82 -5.46
N SER A 42 12.13 12.78 -4.64
CA SER A 42 11.45 11.53 -4.95
C SER A 42 10.50 11.18 -3.81
N ILE A 43 9.28 10.82 -4.17
CA ILE A 43 8.28 10.32 -3.22
C ILE A 43 7.98 8.87 -3.58
N PHE A 44 8.14 8.01 -2.59
CA PHE A 44 7.91 6.57 -2.72
C PHE A 44 6.72 6.19 -1.82
N LEU A 45 5.64 5.75 -2.45
CA LEU A 45 4.43 5.31 -1.78
C LEU A 45 4.25 3.80 -1.96
N THR A 46 4.03 3.11 -0.85
CA THR A 46 3.59 1.72 -0.83
C THR A 46 2.40 1.58 0.11
N GLY A 47 1.84 0.42 0.21
CA GLY A 47 0.70 0.23 1.11
C GLY A 47 0.04 -1.12 0.95
N LEU A 48 -1.14 -1.23 1.54
CA LEU A 48 -1.90 -2.47 1.60
C LEU A 48 -3.33 -2.25 1.11
N ASP A 49 -3.83 -3.23 0.37
CA ASP A 49 -5.23 -3.31 -0.02
C ASP A 49 -5.97 -4.12 1.04
N GLU A 50 -6.82 -3.44 1.80
CA GLU A 50 -7.52 -4.03 2.95
C GLU A 50 -8.99 -4.36 2.66
N HIS A 51 -9.38 -4.34 1.40
CA HIS A 51 -10.72 -4.67 0.96
C HIS A 51 -10.76 -5.99 0.21
N GLY A 52 -11.95 -6.60 0.13
CA GLY A 52 -12.21 -7.75 -0.69
C GLY A 52 -12.66 -8.97 0.10
N GLN A 53 -13.24 -9.93 -0.63
CA GLN A 53 -13.81 -11.14 -0.06
C GLN A 53 -12.77 -12.04 0.61
N LYS A 54 -11.55 -12.09 0.06
CA LYS A 54 -10.49 -12.94 0.62
C LYS A 54 -10.07 -12.46 2.00
N VAL A 55 -9.96 -11.17 2.19
CA VAL A 55 -9.64 -10.58 3.50
C VAL A 55 -10.75 -10.88 4.50
N GLU A 56 -12.00 -10.68 4.09
CA GLU A 56 -13.16 -10.98 4.92
C GLU A 56 -13.22 -12.47 5.30
N GLN A 57 -12.98 -13.36 4.35
CA GLN A 57 -13.01 -14.80 4.59
C GLN A 57 -11.93 -15.23 5.58
N VAL A 58 -10.72 -14.70 5.45
CA VAL A 58 -9.62 -15.02 6.37
C VAL A 58 -9.94 -14.50 7.77
N ALA A 59 -10.54 -13.32 7.87
CA ALA A 59 -10.96 -12.76 9.16
C ALA A 59 -12.01 -13.66 9.84
N ILE A 60 -13.00 -14.09 9.10
CA ILE A 60 -14.04 -15.00 9.59
C ILE A 60 -13.41 -16.32 10.08
N ASN A 61 -12.51 -16.90 9.31
CA ASN A 61 -11.83 -18.14 9.66
C ASN A 61 -11.01 -18.02 10.96
N ASN A 62 -10.52 -16.83 11.25
CA ASN A 62 -9.74 -16.54 12.46
C ASN A 62 -10.57 -15.96 13.59
N ASN A 63 -11.90 -15.90 13.46
CA ASN A 63 -12.82 -15.37 14.46
C ASN A 63 -12.52 -13.93 14.88
N VAL A 64 -12.10 -13.10 13.94
CA VAL A 64 -11.86 -11.67 14.15
C VAL A 64 -12.61 -10.86 13.11
N SER A 65 -12.75 -9.56 13.36
CA SER A 65 -13.34 -8.67 12.37
C SER A 65 -12.32 -8.43 11.24
N PRO A 66 -12.79 -8.05 10.02
CA PRO A 66 -11.86 -7.68 8.95
C PRO A 66 -10.88 -6.58 9.35
N LYS A 67 -11.34 -5.59 10.13
CA LYS A 67 -10.48 -4.52 10.61
C LYS A 67 -9.38 -5.04 11.55
N GLU A 68 -9.75 -5.90 12.50
CA GLU A 68 -8.79 -6.51 13.42
C GLU A 68 -7.75 -7.33 12.69
N HIS A 69 -8.18 -8.09 11.68
CA HIS A 69 -7.26 -8.86 10.84
C HIS A 69 -6.26 -7.93 10.13
N CYS A 70 -6.76 -6.88 9.46
CA CYS A 70 -5.91 -5.93 8.77
C CYS A 70 -4.94 -5.23 9.73
N ASP A 71 -5.44 -4.80 10.89
CA ASP A 71 -4.59 -4.16 11.90
C ASP A 71 -3.48 -5.09 12.39
N SER A 72 -3.72 -6.40 12.42
CA SER A 72 -2.72 -7.39 12.80
C SER A 72 -1.69 -7.65 11.71
N MET A 73 -2.04 -7.45 10.46
CA MET A 73 -1.16 -7.72 9.32
C MET A 73 -0.22 -6.56 8.99
N VAL A 74 -0.64 -5.33 9.25
CA VAL A 74 0.17 -4.14 8.96
C VAL A 74 1.57 -4.20 9.58
N PRO A 75 1.72 -4.54 10.88
CA PRO A 75 3.05 -4.63 11.48
C PRO A 75 3.95 -5.65 10.79
N ARG A 76 3.40 -6.75 10.28
CA ARG A 76 4.18 -7.80 9.62
C ARG A 76 4.83 -7.28 8.32
N PHE A 77 4.08 -6.51 7.53
CA PHE A 77 4.63 -5.87 6.34
C PHE A 77 5.66 -4.81 6.70
N LYS A 78 5.36 -3.96 7.68
CA LYS A 78 6.30 -2.92 8.11
C LYS A 78 7.60 -3.48 8.69
N GLU A 79 7.52 -4.56 9.46
CA GLU A 79 8.71 -5.24 9.97
C GLU A 79 9.58 -5.78 8.84
N LEU A 80 8.96 -6.38 7.83
CA LEU A 80 9.71 -6.87 6.68
C LEU A 80 10.41 -5.72 5.94
N TRP A 81 9.69 -4.61 5.73
CA TRP A 81 10.29 -3.44 5.08
C TRP A 81 11.44 -2.86 5.90
N ASP A 82 11.32 -2.85 7.22
CA ASP A 82 12.39 -2.40 8.11
C ASP A 82 13.61 -3.33 8.03
N LYS A 83 13.40 -4.64 8.02
CA LYS A 83 14.48 -5.62 7.89
C LYS A 83 15.22 -5.52 6.57
N LEU A 84 14.51 -5.18 5.51
CA LEU A 84 15.09 -4.97 4.18
C LEU A 84 15.61 -3.54 3.98
N ASN A 85 15.54 -2.71 5.01
CA ASN A 85 15.97 -1.31 4.97
C ASN A 85 15.29 -0.50 3.86
N ILE A 86 14.02 -0.79 3.60
CA ILE A 86 13.22 -0.07 2.61
C ILE A 86 12.78 1.27 3.19
N LYS A 87 12.99 2.34 2.43
CA LYS A 87 12.72 3.72 2.85
C LYS A 87 11.58 4.31 2.05
N TYR A 88 10.36 3.81 2.29
CA TYR A 88 9.17 4.44 1.72
C TYR A 88 8.91 5.78 2.43
N ASP A 89 8.35 6.73 1.70
CA ASP A 89 7.99 8.03 2.26
C ASP A 89 6.59 8.02 2.86
N ASP A 90 5.69 7.18 2.34
CA ASP A 90 4.35 7.04 2.85
C ASP A 90 3.86 5.61 2.71
N PHE A 91 2.98 5.22 3.61
CA PHE A 91 2.38 3.89 3.64
C PHE A 91 0.86 4.07 3.73
N ILE A 92 0.16 3.71 2.66
CA ILE A 92 -1.29 3.87 2.58
C ILE A 92 -2.01 2.56 2.93
N ARG A 93 -3.08 2.68 3.71
CA ARG A 93 -4.03 1.61 3.95
C ARG A 93 -5.34 2.02 3.29
N THR A 94 -5.91 1.15 2.48
CA THR A 94 -7.12 1.50 1.73
C THR A 94 -8.34 1.75 2.63
N THR A 95 -8.28 1.34 3.89
CA THR A 95 -9.33 1.65 4.89
C THR A 95 -9.15 3.00 5.57
N GLU A 96 -8.03 3.70 5.34
CA GLU A 96 -7.83 5.02 5.93
C GLU A 96 -8.80 6.05 5.34
N ASN A 97 -9.24 6.98 6.19
CA ASN A 97 -10.15 8.04 5.76
C ASN A 97 -9.57 8.88 4.61
N ARG A 98 -8.28 9.14 4.64
CA ARG A 98 -7.61 9.91 3.56
C ARG A 98 -7.71 9.21 2.22
N HIS A 99 -7.64 7.88 2.20
CA HIS A 99 -7.81 7.11 0.97
C HIS A 99 -9.26 7.13 0.50
N THR A 100 -10.19 6.83 1.40
CA THR A 100 -11.62 6.77 1.08
C THR A 100 -12.13 8.12 0.59
N SER A 101 -11.78 9.20 1.28
CA SER A 101 -12.19 10.55 0.92
C SER A 101 -11.65 10.96 -0.45
N CYS A 102 -10.38 10.68 -0.70
CA CYS A 102 -9.74 10.99 -1.98
C CYS A 102 -10.38 10.20 -3.12
N LEU A 103 -10.65 8.92 -2.89
CA LEU A 103 -11.27 8.06 -3.89
C LEU A 103 -12.68 8.54 -4.26
N LEU A 104 -13.50 8.87 -3.26
CA LEU A 104 -14.85 9.37 -3.49
C LEU A 104 -14.85 10.70 -4.21
N TYR A 105 -13.86 11.54 -3.97
CA TYR A 105 -13.73 12.83 -4.61
C TYR A 105 -13.28 12.72 -6.07
N THR A 106 -12.38 11.79 -6.38
CA THR A 106 -11.75 11.69 -7.70
C THR A 106 -12.42 10.70 -8.64
N SER A 107 -13.13 9.69 -8.11
CA SER A 107 -13.80 8.69 -8.93
C SER A 107 -15.06 9.29 -9.58
N PRO A 108 -15.32 9.00 -10.88
CA PRO A 108 -16.55 9.47 -11.51
C PRO A 108 -17.77 8.82 -10.85
N SER A 109 -18.79 9.62 -10.60
CA SER A 109 -20.06 9.10 -10.09
C SER A 109 -20.87 8.48 -11.24
N PRO A 110 -21.88 7.65 -10.96
CA PRO A 110 -22.79 7.16 -11.98
C PRO A 110 -23.46 8.26 -12.79
N ARG A 111 -23.68 9.43 -12.19
CA ARG A 111 -24.23 10.59 -12.89
C ARG A 111 -23.26 11.12 -13.95
N ASP A 112 -21.97 11.15 -13.64
CA ASP A 112 -20.94 11.62 -14.57
C ASP A 112 -20.82 10.68 -15.77
N LEU A 113 -21.02 9.39 -15.54
CA LEU A 113 -20.93 8.36 -16.58
C LEU A 113 -22.20 8.29 -17.43
N ALA A 114 -23.32 8.79 -16.95
CA ALA A 114 -24.61 8.73 -17.63
C ALA A 114 -24.82 9.85 -18.65
N VAL A 115 -23.93 10.79 -18.74
CA VAL A 115 -24.01 11.93 -19.64
C VAL A 115 -23.61 11.60 -21.07
#